data_f88741191c39531a6572c1f19162ae74
#
_entry.id   f88741191c39531a6572c1f19162ae74
#
_cell.length_a   1.000
_cell.length_b   1.000
_cell.length_c   1.000
_cell.angle_alpha   90.00
_cell.angle_beta   90.00
_cell.angle_gamma   90.00
#
_symmetry.space_group_name_H-M   'P 1'
#
loop_
_entity.id
_entity.type
_entity.pdbx_description
1 polymer ?
#
loop_
_entity_poly.entity_id
_entity_poly.type
_entity_poly.pdbx_seq_one_letter_code
_entity_poly.pdbx_strand_id
1 'polypeptide(L)'
;MSEIYLGNPNLKKANTQIEFTKENVAEYLKCKDDPVYFAMNYVKIVTLDEGLKSFAPYDFQEKLINNFHDNRFNICKMPRQTGKSTTVISYLLHYVVFNDSVNVGILANKAATARELLGRLQLCLLYTSPSPRDDT
;
A
#
# COMPACT_ATOMS: atom_id res chain seq x y z
N MET A 1 26.47 12.06 2.09
CA MET A 1 25.21 12.53 1.52
C MET A 1 24.11 11.51 1.79
N SER A 2 22.94 11.97 2.19
CA SER A 2 21.85 11.05 2.51
C SER A 2 21.24 10.42 1.25
N GLU A 3 21.08 9.11 1.26
CA GLU A 3 20.40 8.37 0.19
C GLU A 3 18.89 8.23 0.44
N ILE A 4 18.39 8.83 1.53
CA ILE A 4 16.97 8.77 1.89
C ILE A 4 16.28 10.06 1.48
N TYR A 5 14.98 9.94 1.19
CA TYR A 5 14.15 11.04 0.73
C TYR A 5 13.48 11.73 1.90
N LEU A 6 13.65 13.04 2.00
CA LEU A 6 13.07 13.88 3.07
C LEU A 6 13.33 13.36 4.48
N GLY A 7 14.49 12.70 4.68
CA GLY A 7 14.83 12.15 5.99
C GLY A 7 14.07 10.91 6.40
N ASN A 8 13.25 10.37 5.53
CA ASN A 8 12.48 9.14 5.83
C ASN A 8 13.31 7.91 5.45
N PRO A 9 13.65 7.04 6.44
CA PRO A 9 14.47 5.85 6.17
C PRO A 9 13.78 4.82 5.28
N ASN A 10 12.46 4.92 5.11
CA ASN A 10 11.70 4.01 4.27
C ASN A 10 11.63 4.43 2.81
N LEU A 11 12.11 5.63 2.49
CA LEU A 11 12.10 6.13 1.11
C LEU A 11 13.52 6.52 0.69
N LYS A 12 13.88 6.18 -0.53
CA LYS A 12 15.15 6.56 -1.12
C LYS A 12 14.95 7.65 -2.15
N LYS A 13 16.00 8.45 -2.37
CA LYS A 13 15.97 9.46 -3.40
C LYS A 13 15.95 8.81 -4.79
N ALA A 14 15.42 9.53 -5.76
CA ALA A 14 15.43 9.09 -7.15
C ALA A 14 16.87 8.81 -7.61
N ASN A 15 17.01 7.80 -8.45
CA ASN A 15 18.30 7.38 -9.02
C ASN A 15 19.31 6.81 -8.02
N THR A 16 18.85 6.47 -6.81
CA THR A 16 19.68 5.74 -5.85
C THR A 16 19.84 4.30 -6.31
N GLN A 17 21.09 3.86 -6.44
CA GLN A 17 21.37 2.48 -6.83
C GLN A 17 21.17 1.54 -5.65
N ILE A 18 20.52 0.41 -5.91
CA ILE A 18 20.23 -0.60 -4.89
C ILE A 18 20.72 -1.93 -5.41
N GLU A 19 21.49 -2.63 -4.57
CA GLU A 19 21.89 -3.99 -4.88
C GLU A 19 20.81 -4.95 -4.36
N PHE A 20 20.27 -5.76 -5.26
CA PHE A 20 19.29 -6.77 -4.90
C PHE A 20 19.97 -8.10 -4.69
N THR A 21 19.77 -8.68 -3.52
CA THR A 21 20.17 -10.06 -3.27
C THR A 21 19.12 -11.00 -3.83
N LYS A 22 19.45 -12.30 -3.93
CA LYS A 22 18.47 -13.30 -4.33
C LYS A 22 17.27 -13.33 -3.39
N GLU A 23 17.52 -13.10 -2.11
CA GLU A 23 16.47 -13.04 -1.09
C GLU A 23 15.54 -11.86 -1.30
N ASN A 24 16.09 -10.69 -1.65
CA ASN A 24 15.30 -9.50 -1.94
C ASN A 24 14.42 -9.70 -3.17
N VAL A 25 14.95 -10.33 -4.20
CA VAL A 25 14.17 -10.61 -5.42
C VAL A 25 13.05 -11.60 -5.14
N ALA A 26 13.33 -12.65 -4.37
CA ALA A 26 12.31 -13.64 -4.00
C ALA A 26 11.19 -13.00 -3.17
N GLU A 27 11.54 -12.15 -2.21
CA GLU A 27 10.57 -11.42 -1.39
C GLU A 27 9.73 -10.46 -2.25
N TYR A 28 10.37 -9.74 -3.17
CA TYR A 28 9.67 -8.84 -4.08
C TYR A 28 8.62 -9.60 -4.91
N LEU A 29 9.01 -10.72 -5.50
CA LEU A 29 8.10 -11.52 -6.32
C LEU A 29 6.96 -12.10 -5.49
N LYS A 30 7.23 -12.51 -4.27
CA LYS A 30 6.20 -13.02 -3.37
C LYS A 30 5.18 -11.94 -3.02
N CYS A 31 5.64 -10.73 -2.71
CA CYS A 31 4.76 -9.60 -2.44
C CYS A 31 3.95 -9.21 -3.65
N LYS A 32 4.56 -9.24 -4.84
CA LYS A 32 3.87 -8.89 -6.09
C LYS A 32 2.74 -9.85 -6.40
N ASP A 33 2.95 -11.15 -6.18
CA ASP A 33 1.96 -12.16 -6.49
C ASP A 33 0.87 -12.29 -5.43
N ASP A 34 1.17 -11.92 -4.18
CA ASP A 34 0.25 -12.07 -3.06
C ASP A 34 0.03 -10.73 -2.35
N PRO A 35 -1.03 -10.00 -2.71
CA PRO A 35 -1.31 -8.71 -2.07
C PRO A 35 -1.65 -8.82 -0.59
N VAL A 36 -2.18 -9.96 -0.12
CA VAL A 36 -2.43 -10.17 1.31
C VAL A 36 -1.12 -10.30 2.06
N TYR A 37 -0.17 -11.04 1.54
CA TYR A 37 1.16 -11.15 2.14
C TYR A 37 1.83 -9.79 2.25
N PHE A 38 1.76 -9.00 1.19
CA PHE A 38 2.29 -7.64 1.21
C PHE A 38 1.61 -6.78 2.28
N ALA A 39 0.29 -6.86 2.37
CA ALA A 39 -0.47 -6.10 3.35
C ALA A 39 -0.07 -6.47 4.78
N MET A 40 0.05 -7.76 5.06
CA MET A 40 0.36 -8.23 6.41
C MET A 40 1.78 -7.88 6.87
N ASN A 41 2.73 -7.87 5.95
CA ASN A 41 4.14 -7.76 6.32
C ASN A 41 4.73 -6.36 6.08
N TYR A 42 4.17 -5.57 5.19
CA TYR A 42 4.78 -4.31 4.79
C TYR A 42 3.88 -3.09 4.96
N VAL A 43 2.58 -3.23 4.88
CA VAL A 43 1.68 -2.08 4.98
C VAL A 43 1.52 -1.66 6.44
N LYS A 44 1.71 -0.37 6.68
CA LYS A 44 1.51 0.23 8.00
C LYS A 44 0.43 1.29 7.89
N ILE A 45 -0.41 1.35 8.90
CA ILE A 45 -1.50 2.31 9.00
C ILE A 45 -1.30 3.18 10.24
N VAL A 46 -1.83 4.39 10.17
CA VAL A 46 -1.81 5.30 11.32
C VAL A 46 -3.19 5.28 11.96
N THR A 47 -3.23 4.95 13.24
CA THR A 47 -4.47 4.94 14.03
C THR A 47 -4.46 6.09 15.01
N LEU A 48 -5.66 6.52 15.42
CA LEU A 48 -5.80 7.60 16.40
C LEU A 48 -5.35 7.17 17.80
N ASP A 49 -5.58 5.91 18.14
CA ASP A 49 -5.32 5.42 19.49
C ASP A 49 -3.91 4.89 19.68
N GLU A 50 -3.36 4.21 18.68
CA GLU A 50 -2.08 3.52 18.79
C GLU A 50 -0.99 4.13 17.90
N GLY A 51 -1.31 5.16 17.13
CA GLY A 51 -0.37 5.74 16.17
C GLY A 51 -0.06 4.80 15.03
N LEU A 52 1.21 4.65 14.69
CA LEU A 52 1.64 3.80 13.59
C LEU A 52 1.53 2.33 13.97
N LYS A 53 0.84 1.56 13.16
CA LYS A 53 0.55 0.15 13.44
C LYS A 53 0.63 -0.66 12.16
N SER A 54 1.13 -1.88 12.26
CA SER A 54 1.10 -2.82 11.14
C SER A 54 -0.33 -3.23 10.82
N PHE A 55 -0.66 -3.31 9.54
CA PHE A 55 -1.99 -3.73 9.14
C PHE A 55 -2.15 -5.23 9.32
N ALA A 56 -3.16 -5.61 10.08
CA ALA A 56 -3.52 -7.02 10.29
C ALA A 56 -4.94 -7.23 9.78
N PRO A 57 -5.12 -7.66 8.53
CA PRO A 57 -6.45 -7.78 7.95
C PRO A 57 -7.26 -8.91 8.60
N TYR A 58 -8.55 -8.66 8.78
CA TYR A 58 -9.50 -9.70 9.15
C TYR A 58 -9.77 -10.61 7.94
N ASP A 59 -10.38 -11.76 8.17
CA ASP A 59 -10.68 -12.72 7.10
C ASP A 59 -11.45 -12.11 5.94
N PHE A 60 -12.47 -11.29 6.23
CA PHE A 60 -13.24 -10.65 5.18
C PHE A 60 -12.41 -9.62 4.38
N GLN A 61 -11.44 -8.98 5.02
CA GLN A 61 -10.55 -8.05 4.36
C GLN A 61 -9.57 -8.79 3.43
N GLU A 62 -9.10 -9.94 3.85
CA GLU A 62 -8.26 -10.79 2.99
C GLU A 62 -9.02 -11.23 1.75
N LYS A 63 -10.26 -11.65 1.91
CA LYS A 63 -11.12 -12.03 0.79
C LYS A 63 -11.35 -10.86 -0.15
N LEU A 64 -11.55 -9.68 0.40
CA LEU A 64 -11.78 -8.48 -0.38
C LEU A 64 -10.54 -8.12 -1.20
N ILE A 65 -9.37 -8.18 -0.60
CA ILE A 65 -8.10 -7.91 -1.29
C ILE A 65 -7.90 -8.91 -2.44
N ASN A 66 -8.14 -10.18 -2.19
CA ASN A 66 -8.01 -11.21 -3.22
C ASN A 66 -9.03 -11.01 -4.34
N ASN A 67 -10.24 -10.58 -4.02
CA ASN A 67 -11.23 -10.27 -5.04
C ASN A 67 -10.81 -9.10 -5.92
N PHE A 68 -10.19 -8.07 -5.35
CA PHE A 68 -9.66 -6.95 -6.13
C PHE A 68 -8.53 -7.40 -7.05
N HIS A 69 -7.72 -8.33 -6.59
CA HIS A 69 -6.60 -8.82 -7.36
C HIS A 69 -7.02 -9.74 -8.51
N ASP A 70 -8.01 -10.58 -8.26
CA ASP A 70 -8.43 -11.61 -9.21
C ASP A 70 -9.47 -11.12 -10.22
N ASN A 71 -10.17 -10.03 -9.93
CA ASN A 71 -11.28 -9.55 -10.77
C ASN A 71 -11.05 -8.12 -11.18
N ARG A 72 -11.33 -7.83 -12.44
CA ARG A 72 -11.19 -6.48 -12.99
C ARG A 72 -12.21 -5.50 -12.40
N PHE A 73 -13.44 -5.95 -12.23
CA PHE A 73 -14.52 -5.12 -11.72
C PHE A 73 -15.03 -5.68 -10.40
N ASN A 74 -15.18 -4.81 -9.41
CA ASN A 74 -15.59 -5.22 -8.06
C ASN A 74 -16.61 -4.21 -7.52
N ILE A 75 -17.67 -4.72 -6.91
CA ILE A 75 -18.64 -3.91 -6.18
C ILE A 75 -18.69 -4.46 -4.76
N CYS A 76 -18.41 -3.59 -3.79
CA CYS A 76 -18.34 -3.99 -2.40
C CYS A 76 -19.35 -3.20 -1.59
N LYS A 77 -20.33 -3.90 -1.00
CA LYS A 77 -21.33 -3.29 -0.15
C LYS A 77 -21.05 -3.71 1.29
N MET A 78 -20.63 -2.76 2.10
CA MET A 78 -20.20 -3.02 3.47
C MET A 78 -20.73 -1.93 4.41
N PRO A 79 -21.00 -2.26 5.67
CA PRO A 79 -21.39 -1.26 6.68
C PRO A 79 -20.25 -0.26 6.91
N ARG A 80 -20.59 0.86 7.55
CA ARG A 80 -19.59 1.83 7.98
C ARG A 80 -18.69 1.24 9.06
N GLN A 81 -17.47 1.75 9.16
CA GLN A 81 -16.50 1.38 10.20
C GLN A 81 -16.09 -0.11 10.18
N THR A 82 -16.08 -0.70 8.99
CA THR A 82 -15.61 -2.09 8.82
C THR A 82 -14.19 -2.18 8.31
N GLY A 83 -13.48 -1.06 8.22
CA GLY A 83 -12.12 -1.04 7.70
C GLY A 83 -12.04 -1.14 6.19
N LYS A 84 -13.12 -0.86 5.47
CA LYS A 84 -13.14 -0.96 4.01
C LYS A 84 -12.18 0.03 3.35
N SER A 85 -12.11 1.26 3.86
CA SER A 85 -11.19 2.27 3.31
C SER A 85 -9.74 1.85 3.49
N THR A 86 -9.39 1.31 4.66
CA THR A 86 -8.06 0.80 4.94
C THR A 86 -7.71 -0.36 4.01
N THR A 87 -8.66 -1.26 3.78
CA THR A 87 -8.49 -2.40 2.88
C THR A 87 -8.22 -1.94 1.44
N VAL A 88 -9.03 -0.99 0.96
CA VAL A 88 -8.88 -0.45 -0.40
C VAL A 88 -7.53 0.26 -0.54
N ILE A 89 -7.16 1.07 0.43
CA ILE A 89 -5.89 1.79 0.42
C ILE A 89 -4.71 0.81 0.41
N SER A 90 -4.79 -0.26 1.19
CA SER A 90 -3.77 -1.29 1.20
C SER A 90 -3.59 -1.93 -0.17
N TYR A 91 -4.69 -2.28 -0.83
CA TYR A 91 -4.61 -2.86 -2.16
C TYR A 91 -4.11 -1.85 -3.20
N LEU A 92 -4.55 -0.60 -3.13
CA LEU A 92 -4.07 0.45 -4.04
C LEU A 92 -2.57 0.67 -3.89
N LEU A 93 -2.07 0.63 -2.67
CA LEU A 93 -0.65 0.75 -2.42
C LEU A 93 0.11 -0.39 -3.09
N HIS A 94 -0.36 -1.62 -2.95
CA HIS A 94 0.20 -2.77 -3.65
C HIS A 94 0.19 -2.57 -5.17
N TYR A 95 -0.94 -2.13 -5.70
CA TYR A 95 -1.12 -1.93 -7.14
C TYR A 95 -0.13 -0.90 -7.69
N VAL A 96 0.01 0.22 -7.02
CA VAL A 96 0.91 1.30 -7.45
C VAL A 96 2.38 0.89 -7.33
N VAL A 97 2.73 0.18 -6.26
CA VAL A 97 4.13 -0.22 -6.02
C VAL A 97 4.59 -1.26 -7.04
N PHE A 98 3.74 -2.20 -7.40
CA PHE A 98 4.14 -3.34 -8.22
C PHE A 98 3.78 -3.23 -9.70
N ASN A 99 3.21 -2.10 -10.13
CA ASN A 99 2.89 -1.86 -11.54
C ASN A 99 3.49 -0.55 -12.00
N ASP A 100 4.07 -0.57 -13.17
CA ASP A 100 4.68 0.61 -13.77
C ASP A 100 3.65 1.44 -14.54
N SER A 101 3.82 2.76 -14.48
CA SER A 101 3.11 3.69 -15.34
C SER A 101 1.58 3.55 -15.22
N VAL A 102 1.08 3.33 -14.00
CA VAL A 102 -0.35 3.23 -13.74
C VAL A 102 -0.86 4.52 -13.10
N ASN A 103 -2.08 4.87 -13.42
CA ASN A 103 -2.78 5.99 -12.80
C ASN A 103 -3.99 5.46 -12.04
N VAL A 104 -4.18 5.98 -10.83
CA VAL A 104 -5.29 5.59 -9.98
C VAL A 104 -6.15 6.82 -9.70
N GLY A 105 -7.45 6.71 -9.97
CA GLY A 105 -8.39 7.77 -9.65
C GLY A 105 -9.27 7.37 -8.47
N ILE A 106 -9.45 8.29 -7.54
CA ILE A 106 -10.30 8.10 -6.37
C ILE A 106 -11.48 9.05 -6.47
N LEU A 107 -12.68 8.49 -6.51
CA LEU A 107 -13.93 9.25 -6.58
C LEU A 107 -14.72 9.04 -5.30
N ALA A 108 -15.28 10.12 -4.79
CA ALA A 108 -16.14 10.10 -3.61
C ALA A 108 -17.29 11.08 -3.80
N ASN A 109 -18.26 11.03 -2.90
CA ASN A 109 -19.39 11.95 -2.95
C ASN A 109 -19.00 13.42 -2.72
N LYS A 110 -17.82 13.66 -2.12
CA LYS A 110 -17.28 15.00 -1.89
C LYS A 110 -15.79 15.01 -2.21
N ALA A 111 -15.30 16.12 -2.74
CA ALA A 111 -13.89 16.29 -3.04
C ALA A 111 -13.01 16.15 -1.78
N ALA A 112 -13.50 16.63 -0.64
CA ALA A 112 -12.77 16.53 0.62
C ALA A 112 -12.53 15.07 1.02
N THR A 113 -13.53 14.20 0.84
CA THR A 113 -13.40 12.78 1.15
C THR A 113 -12.37 12.11 0.23
N ALA A 114 -12.40 12.43 -1.07
CA ALA A 114 -11.42 11.88 -2.00
C ALA A 114 -10.00 12.31 -1.64
N ARG A 115 -9.81 13.58 -1.27
CA ARG A 115 -8.51 14.08 -0.84
C ARG A 115 -8.04 13.43 0.46
N GLU A 116 -8.94 13.16 1.39
CA GLU A 116 -8.62 12.46 2.62
C GLU A 116 -8.10 11.05 2.35
N LEU A 117 -8.77 10.32 1.47
CA LEU A 117 -8.33 8.98 1.08
C LEU A 117 -6.96 9.00 0.41
N LEU A 118 -6.73 9.97 -0.47
CA LEU A 118 -5.43 10.14 -1.11
C LEU A 118 -4.34 10.45 -0.07
N GLY A 119 -4.64 11.32 0.88
CA GLY A 119 -3.71 11.64 1.96
C GLY A 119 -3.36 10.42 2.81
N ARG A 120 -4.33 9.58 3.11
CA ARG A 120 -4.09 8.33 3.83
C ARG A 120 -3.21 7.38 3.03
N LEU A 121 -3.42 7.29 1.72
CA LEU A 121 -2.58 6.47 0.85
C LEU A 121 -1.13 6.96 0.85
N GLN A 122 -0.92 8.27 0.73
CA GLN A 122 0.40 8.88 0.79
C GLN A 122 1.09 8.61 2.12
N LEU A 123 0.34 8.72 3.21
CA LEU A 123 0.87 8.47 4.54
C LEU A 123 1.28 6.99 4.71
N CYS A 124 0.45 6.08 4.22
CA CYS A 124 0.80 4.65 4.23
C CYS A 124 2.06 4.38 3.42
N LEU A 125 2.22 5.03 2.28
CA LEU A 125 3.42 4.89 1.46
C LEU A 125 4.68 5.35 2.21
N LEU A 126 4.60 6.46 2.93
CA LEU A 126 5.73 6.98 3.70
C LEU A 126 6.19 6.03 4.80
N TYR A 127 5.27 5.29 5.41
CA TYR A 127 5.55 4.43 6.55
C TYR A 127 5.64 2.94 6.20
N THR A 128 5.34 2.57 4.96
CA THR A 128 5.51 1.19 4.50
C THR A 128 7.00 0.91 4.32
N SER A 129 7.42 -0.30 4.68
CA SER A 129 8.80 -0.71 4.48
C SER A 129 9.17 -0.62 3.00
N PRO A 130 10.42 -0.22 2.70
CA PRO A 130 10.80 -0.01 1.31
C PRO A 130 10.67 -1.29 0.51
N SER A 131 10.03 -1.16 -0.67
CA SER A 131 10.05 -2.21 -1.68
C SER A 131 11.45 -2.28 -2.30
N PRO A 132 11.88 -3.43 -2.78
CA PRO A 132 13.09 -3.50 -3.59
C PRO A 132 13.06 -2.56 -4.79
N ARG A 133 11.87 -2.16 -5.18
CA ARG A 133 11.66 -1.17 -6.23
C ARG A 133 11.28 0.17 -5.60
N ASP A 134 12.23 1.05 -5.46
CA ASP A 134 12.03 2.32 -4.75
C ASP A 134 12.43 3.54 -5.56
N ASP A 135 12.51 3.41 -6.86
CA ASP A 135 13.01 4.42 -7.78
C ASP A 135 11.93 5.36 -8.32
N THR A 136 10.74 5.25 -7.83
CA THR A 136 9.63 6.06 -8.34
C THR A 136 9.12 7.07 -7.37
#